data_975be955bd9cfad829d2b79b04154318
#
_entry.id   975be955bd9cfad829d2b79b04154318
#
_cell.length_a   1.000
_cell.length_b   1.000
_cell.length_c   1.000
_cell.angle_alpha   90.00
_cell.angle_beta   90.00
_cell.angle_gamma   90.00
#
_symmetry.space_group_name_H-M   'P 1'
#
loop_
_entity.id
_entity.type
_entity.pdbx_description
1 polymer ?
#
loop_
_entity_poly.entity_id
_entity_poly.type
_entity_poly.pdbx_seq_one_letter_code
_entity_poly.pdbx_strand_id
1 'polypeptide(L)'
;MKIFENYSIKNSLDIKSKAKYYVELYDKKDFNSFHLFAKKEKIPILIIGEATNIVLPDFYNGIIVKPIFNQFIFNDNQKTVAVGSSINWHEFVMKMIENNIIGYENLSSIPGSVGASPIQNIGAYGREVSDLIESVDCYNYINDEFITFKNIDCNFSYRNSIFKNKNYIIYNIDFTTNSYNNFNLKYSTVQKFIESNKIDLNTINAMDVSKIITKIRSKT
;
A
#
# COMPACT_ATOMS: atom_id res chain seq x y z
N MET A 1 8.97 -5.55 18.78
CA MET A 1 8.20 -6.69 18.24
C MET A 1 7.21 -7.18 19.28
N LYS A 2 5.97 -7.46 18.88
CA LYS A 2 4.97 -8.16 19.71
C LYS A 2 4.57 -9.45 19.03
N ILE A 3 4.38 -10.51 19.82
CA ILE A 3 3.96 -11.85 19.36
C ILE A 3 2.69 -12.23 20.10
N PHE A 4 1.68 -12.66 19.37
CA PHE A 4 0.41 -13.17 19.91
C PHE A 4 0.19 -14.58 19.38
N GLU A 5 -0.30 -15.47 20.24
CA GLU A 5 -0.64 -16.86 19.88
C GLU A 5 -2.14 -17.03 19.69
N ASN A 6 -2.54 -17.89 18.76
CA ASN A 6 -3.95 -18.18 18.46
C ASN A 6 -4.80 -16.92 18.22
N TYR A 7 -4.20 -15.93 17.53
CA TYR A 7 -4.74 -14.58 17.37
C TYR A 7 -5.81 -14.52 16.28
N SER A 8 -6.93 -13.87 16.57
CA SER A 8 -8.01 -13.64 15.60
C SER A 8 -7.65 -12.50 14.64
N ILE A 9 -7.66 -12.78 13.34
CA ILE A 9 -7.27 -11.84 12.30
C ILE A 9 -8.49 -11.08 11.80
N LYS A 10 -8.48 -9.76 11.96
CA LYS A 10 -9.45 -8.88 11.31
C LYS A 10 -9.17 -8.80 9.81
N ASN A 11 -10.20 -8.93 9.00
CA ASN A 11 -10.13 -8.83 7.53
C ASN A 11 -11.39 -8.15 6.99
N SER A 12 -11.34 -7.68 5.73
CA SER A 12 -12.44 -6.92 5.12
C SER A 12 -13.69 -7.73 4.79
N LEU A 13 -13.57 -9.06 4.78
CA LEU A 13 -14.69 -9.98 4.48
C LEU A 13 -15.43 -10.45 5.74
N ASP A 14 -14.97 -10.00 6.92
CA ASP A 14 -15.47 -10.43 8.24
C ASP A 14 -15.47 -11.96 8.44
N ILE A 15 -14.57 -12.65 7.76
CA ILE A 15 -14.40 -14.10 7.89
C ILE A 15 -13.65 -14.38 9.19
N LYS A 16 -14.17 -15.31 9.98
CA LYS A 16 -13.48 -15.78 11.18
C LYS A 16 -12.22 -16.53 10.79
N SER A 17 -11.07 -15.99 11.17
CA SER A 17 -9.76 -16.60 10.92
C SER A 17 -8.86 -16.39 12.13
N LYS A 18 -8.03 -17.37 12.43
CA LYS A 18 -6.98 -17.29 13.46
C LYS A 18 -5.63 -17.67 12.87
N ALA A 19 -4.56 -17.14 13.44
CA ALA A 19 -3.21 -17.56 13.13
C ALA A 19 -2.56 -18.21 14.36
N LYS A 20 -1.68 -19.20 14.15
CA LYS A 20 -0.87 -19.78 15.22
C LYS A 20 -0.05 -18.69 15.91
N TYR A 21 0.62 -17.86 15.10
CA TYR A 21 1.31 -16.66 15.58
C TYR A 21 0.90 -15.45 14.75
N TYR A 22 0.70 -14.33 15.44
CA TYR A 22 0.54 -13.01 14.84
C TYR A 22 1.63 -12.10 15.38
N VAL A 23 2.42 -11.51 14.50
CA VAL A 23 3.61 -10.73 14.85
C VAL A 23 3.48 -9.31 14.33
N GLU A 24 3.64 -8.34 15.22
CA GLU A 24 3.69 -6.92 14.88
C GLU A 24 5.13 -6.41 15.01
N LEU A 25 5.60 -5.72 13.95
CA LEU A 25 6.93 -5.13 13.86
C LEU A 25 6.80 -3.60 13.85
N TYR A 26 7.40 -2.92 14.82
CA TYR A 26 7.24 -1.47 15.04
C TYR A 26 8.52 -0.68 14.72
N ASP A 27 9.68 -1.32 14.77
CA ASP A 27 10.99 -0.69 14.61
C ASP A 27 11.91 -1.60 13.78
N LYS A 28 12.93 -1.00 13.16
CA LYS A 28 13.96 -1.74 12.42
C LYS A 28 14.68 -2.80 13.29
N LYS A 29 14.80 -2.56 14.59
CA LYS A 29 15.35 -3.53 15.55
C LYS A 29 14.51 -4.82 15.69
N ASP A 30 13.23 -4.72 15.40
CA ASP A 30 12.32 -5.88 15.48
C ASP A 30 12.61 -6.92 14.40
N PHE A 31 13.16 -6.51 13.26
CA PHE A 31 13.39 -7.40 12.13
C PHE A 31 14.39 -8.51 12.44
N ASN A 32 15.51 -8.21 13.09
CA ASN A 32 16.47 -9.23 13.49
C ASN A 32 15.83 -10.22 14.50
N SER A 33 15.08 -9.70 15.47
CA SER A 33 14.33 -10.55 16.42
C SER A 33 13.31 -11.43 15.71
N PHE A 34 12.65 -10.89 14.68
CA PHE A 34 11.70 -11.65 13.85
C PHE A 34 12.43 -12.71 13.01
N HIS A 35 13.58 -12.42 12.40
CA HIS A 35 14.39 -13.39 11.66
C HIS A 35 14.72 -14.61 12.56
N LEU A 36 15.22 -14.35 13.77
CA LEU A 36 15.56 -15.42 14.72
C LEU A 36 14.34 -16.25 15.13
N PHE A 37 13.20 -15.60 15.36
CA PHE A 37 11.94 -16.26 15.67
C PHE A 37 11.45 -17.13 14.50
N ALA A 38 11.43 -16.59 13.29
CA ALA A 38 11.02 -17.30 12.08
C ALA A 38 11.92 -18.52 11.80
N LYS A 39 13.23 -18.36 11.99
CA LYS A 39 14.22 -19.44 11.84
C LYS A 39 14.06 -20.56 12.87
N LYS A 40 13.62 -20.22 14.09
CA LYS A 40 13.32 -21.19 15.15
C LYS A 40 12.03 -21.97 14.85
N GLU A 41 10.96 -21.27 14.50
CA GLU A 41 9.63 -21.89 14.34
C GLU A 41 9.52 -22.74 13.05
N LYS A 42 10.19 -22.36 11.95
CA LYS A 42 10.24 -23.09 10.67
C LYS A 42 8.87 -23.44 10.09
N ILE A 43 7.91 -22.54 10.26
CA ILE A 43 6.55 -22.66 9.75
C ILE A 43 6.27 -21.58 8.69
N PRO A 44 5.22 -21.73 7.86
CA PRO A 44 4.88 -20.75 6.82
C PRO A 44 4.70 -19.34 7.37
N ILE A 45 5.14 -18.34 6.58
CA ILE A 45 5.04 -16.92 6.92
C ILE A 45 4.16 -16.24 5.88
N LEU A 46 3.21 -15.42 6.34
CA LEU A 46 2.36 -14.58 5.52
C LEU A 46 2.46 -13.14 6.01
N ILE A 47 2.86 -12.23 5.12
CA ILE A 47 2.92 -10.80 5.41
C ILE A 47 1.60 -10.19 4.98
N ILE A 48 0.97 -9.41 5.86
CA ILE A 48 -0.30 -8.73 5.58
C ILE A 48 -0.22 -7.23 5.84
N GLY A 49 -1.03 -6.47 5.07
CA GLY A 49 -1.41 -5.10 5.41
C GLY A 49 -2.74 -5.11 6.19
N GLU A 50 -3.78 -4.49 5.61
CA GLU A 50 -5.12 -4.42 6.20
C GLU A 50 -6.00 -5.66 5.88
N ALA A 51 -5.44 -6.72 5.32
CA ALA A 51 -6.15 -7.94 4.91
C ALA A 51 -7.42 -7.68 4.06
N THR A 52 -7.32 -6.72 3.13
CA THR A 52 -8.43 -6.29 2.26
C THR A 52 -8.50 -7.05 0.94
N ASN A 53 -7.47 -7.83 0.60
CA ASN A 53 -7.37 -8.55 -0.68
C ASN A 53 -6.83 -9.97 -0.50
N ILE A 54 -7.14 -10.60 0.61
CA ILE A 54 -6.77 -11.99 0.90
C ILE A 54 -7.95 -12.72 1.53
N VAL A 55 -8.04 -14.01 1.28
CA VAL A 55 -8.94 -14.93 1.98
C VAL A 55 -8.07 -15.85 2.82
N LEU A 56 -8.28 -15.81 4.12
CA LEU A 56 -7.54 -16.63 5.08
C LEU A 56 -8.36 -17.88 5.42
N PRO A 57 -7.72 -19.03 5.70
CA PRO A 57 -8.39 -20.20 6.25
C PRO A 57 -8.89 -19.91 7.67
N ASP A 58 -9.79 -20.75 8.20
CA ASP A 58 -10.28 -20.64 9.57
C ASP A 58 -9.14 -20.64 10.60
N PHE A 59 -8.10 -21.42 10.30
CA PHE A 59 -6.86 -21.43 11.08
C PHE A 59 -5.64 -21.48 10.15
N TYR A 60 -4.81 -20.43 10.20
CA TYR A 60 -3.52 -20.39 9.53
C TYR A 60 -2.43 -20.96 10.45
N ASN A 61 -1.97 -22.17 10.16
CA ASN A 61 -0.91 -22.83 10.94
C ASN A 61 0.47 -22.26 10.57
N GLY A 62 0.66 -20.98 10.80
CA GLY A 62 1.87 -20.24 10.43
C GLY A 62 2.02 -18.95 11.22
N ILE A 63 2.93 -18.09 10.77
CA ILE A 63 3.17 -16.75 11.29
C ILE A 63 2.54 -15.75 10.34
N ILE A 64 1.58 -14.96 10.82
CA ILE A 64 1.13 -13.76 10.13
C ILE A 64 1.92 -12.58 10.66
N VAL A 65 2.54 -11.81 9.75
CA VAL A 65 3.38 -10.64 10.09
C VAL A 65 2.69 -9.38 9.60
N LYS A 66 2.54 -8.40 10.50
CA LYS A 66 2.05 -7.07 10.18
C LYS A 66 3.11 -6.02 10.54
N PRO A 67 3.74 -5.36 9.56
CA PRO A 67 4.59 -4.21 9.83
C PRO A 67 3.72 -3.00 10.24
N ILE A 68 4.11 -2.30 11.32
CA ILE A 68 3.40 -1.16 11.92
C ILE A 68 4.31 0.06 11.84
N PHE A 69 4.60 0.53 10.64
CA PHE A 69 5.40 1.72 10.38
C PHE A 69 4.47 2.82 9.88
N ASN A 70 4.42 3.95 10.58
CA ASN A 70 3.47 5.04 10.35
C ASN A 70 4.11 6.41 10.13
N GLN A 71 5.43 6.46 9.83
CA GLN A 71 6.10 7.71 9.51
C GLN A 71 5.53 8.32 8.23
N PHE A 72 5.54 9.66 8.17
CA PHE A 72 5.15 10.44 7.02
C PHE A 72 6.04 11.68 6.97
N ILE A 73 7.09 11.65 6.13
CA ILE A 73 8.17 12.65 6.18
C ILE A 73 8.43 13.17 4.76
N PHE A 74 8.15 14.44 4.54
CA PHE A 74 8.55 15.11 3.29
C PHE A 74 10.06 15.34 3.24
N ASN A 75 10.65 15.10 2.09
CA ASN A 75 12.04 15.38 1.76
C ASN A 75 12.08 16.31 0.54
N ASP A 76 12.05 17.62 0.81
CA ASP A 76 11.96 18.64 -0.24
C ASP A 76 13.18 18.62 -1.18
N ASN A 77 14.38 18.31 -0.65
CA ASN A 77 15.60 18.23 -1.46
C ASN A 77 15.54 17.12 -2.51
N GLN A 78 14.88 16.01 -2.21
CA GLN A 78 14.73 14.86 -3.12
C GLN A 78 13.38 14.87 -3.85
N LYS A 79 12.50 15.81 -3.52
CA LYS A 79 11.13 15.86 -4.02
C LYS A 79 10.41 14.53 -3.79
N THR A 80 10.54 13.97 -2.59
CA THR A 80 9.91 12.73 -2.17
C THR A 80 9.20 12.88 -0.83
N VAL A 81 8.34 11.92 -0.55
CA VAL A 81 7.76 11.71 0.78
C VAL A 81 7.98 10.27 1.19
N ALA A 82 8.63 10.06 2.34
CA ALA A 82 8.82 8.75 2.94
C ALA A 82 7.57 8.38 3.75
N VAL A 83 6.96 7.24 3.43
CA VAL A 83 5.67 6.82 3.97
C VAL A 83 5.75 5.40 4.53
N GLY A 84 5.41 5.27 5.79
CA GLY A 84 5.39 3.99 6.50
C GLY A 84 4.33 3.04 5.96
N SER A 85 4.65 1.75 5.96
CA SER A 85 3.85 0.70 5.34
C SER A 85 2.45 0.51 5.93
N SER A 86 2.22 0.92 7.19
CA SER A 86 0.93 0.75 7.86
C SER A 86 -0.07 1.89 7.64
N ILE A 87 0.36 2.99 7.02
CA ILE A 87 -0.55 4.11 6.71
C ILE A 87 -1.64 3.62 5.78
N ASN A 88 -2.90 4.00 6.06
CA ASN A 88 -4.02 3.73 5.17
C ASN A 88 -3.80 4.39 3.81
N TRP A 89 -4.05 3.66 2.73
CA TRP A 89 -3.80 4.16 1.38
C TRP A 89 -4.62 5.41 1.04
N HIS A 90 -5.91 5.42 1.38
CA HIS A 90 -6.75 6.58 1.07
C HIS A 90 -6.36 7.83 1.89
N GLU A 91 -6.03 7.65 3.16
CA GLU A 91 -5.51 8.74 4.00
C GLU A 91 -4.21 9.32 3.44
N PHE A 92 -3.33 8.46 2.92
CA PHE A 92 -2.13 8.90 2.21
C PHE A 92 -2.47 9.75 0.98
N VAL A 93 -3.37 9.26 0.11
CA VAL A 93 -3.83 10.00 -1.08
C VAL A 93 -4.40 11.37 -0.68
N MET A 94 -5.22 11.42 0.36
CA MET A 94 -5.80 12.69 0.84
C MET A 94 -4.71 13.66 1.32
N LYS A 95 -3.71 13.19 2.04
CA LYS A 95 -2.58 14.04 2.45
C LYS A 95 -1.80 14.60 1.26
N MET A 96 -1.61 13.82 0.19
CA MET A 96 -0.95 14.32 -1.03
C MET A 96 -1.78 15.42 -1.70
N ILE A 97 -3.09 15.24 -1.82
CA ILE A 97 -4.02 16.24 -2.37
C ILE A 97 -4.03 17.52 -1.53
N GLU A 98 -4.08 17.42 -0.20
CA GLU A 98 -4.05 18.54 0.74
C GLU A 98 -2.75 19.36 0.64
N ASN A 99 -1.65 18.71 0.23
CA ASN A 99 -0.38 19.36 -0.06
C ASN A 99 -0.24 19.83 -1.53
N ASN A 100 -1.34 19.86 -2.29
CA ASN A 100 -1.40 20.28 -3.70
C ASN A 100 -0.53 19.42 -4.65
N ILE A 101 -0.32 18.15 -4.34
CA ILE A 101 0.42 17.22 -5.18
C ILE A 101 -0.57 16.43 -6.03
N ILE A 102 -0.57 16.70 -7.33
CA ILE A 102 -1.47 16.10 -8.34
C ILE A 102 -0.87 14.79 -8.86
N GLY A 103 -1.74 13.79 -9.07
CA GLY A 103 -1.40 12.49 -9.65
C GLY A 103 -1.85 11.31 -8.81
N TYR A 104 -2.25 11.56 -7.57
CA TYR A 104 -2.71 10.54 -6.60
C TYR A 104 -4.23 10.36 -6.59
N GLU A 105 -4.99 11.36 -7.03
CA GLU A 105 -6.45 11.45 -6.95
C GLU A 105 -7.18 10.28 -7.60
N ASN A 106 -6.66 9.75 -8.72
CA ASN A 106 -7.24 8.59 -9.42
C ASN A 106 -7.18 7.30 -8.60
N LEU A 107 -6.25 7.22 -7.64
CA LEU A 107 -6.07 6.05 -6.77
C LEU A 107 -6.82 6.18 -5.43
N SER A 108 -7.74 7.16 -5.33
CA SER A 108 -8.58 7.37 -4.16
C SER A 108 -9.45 6.15 -3.84
N SER A 109 -9.71 5.95 -2.55
CA SER A 109 -10.62 4.91 -2.02
C SER A 109 -10.25 3.48 -2.41
N ILE A 110 -9.00 3.21 -2.80
CA ILE A 110 -8.50 1.85 -2.87
C ILE A 110 -8.30 1.36 -1.43
N PRO A 111 -8.92 0.25 -1.02
CA PRO A 111 -8.77 -0.26 0.33
C PRO A 111 -7.38 -0.87 0.54
N GLY A 112 -6.85 -0.73 1.75
CA GLY A 112 -5.57 -1.33 2.15
C GLY A 112 -4.55 -0.32 2.67
N SER A 113 -3.33 -0.76 2.86
CA SER A 113 -2.23 0.03 3.37
C SER A 113 -1.21 0.40 2.30
N VAL A 114 -0.43 1.43 2.56
CA VAL A 114 0.67 1.89 1.70
C VAL A 114 1.63 0.74 1.39
N GLY A 115 2.04 -0.06 2.39
CA GLY A 115 2.97 -1.18 2.19
C GLY A 115 2.43 -2.32 1.31
N ALA A 116 1.10 -2.42 1.16
CA ALA A 116 0.49 -3.39 0.25
C ALA A 116 0.42 -2.89 -1.21
N SER A 117 0.56 -1.59 -1.43
CA SER A 117 0.35 -0.97 -2.74
C SER A 117 1.30 -1.47 -3.83
N PRO A 118 2.62 -1.68 -3.61
CA PRO A 118 3.53 -2.15 -4.64
C PRO A 118 3.44 -3.65 -4.92
N ILE A 119 2.84 -4.44 -4.02
CA ILE A 119 2.80 -5.91 -4.16
C ILE A 119 2.16 -6.32 -5.50
N GLN A 120 1.04 -5.70 -5.85
CA GLN A 120 0.31 -5.94 -7.09
C GLN A 120 0.26 -4.70 -7.97
N ASN A 121 1.15 -3.74 -7.78
CA ASN A 121 1.11 -2.50 -8.53
C ASN A 121 -0.32 -1.96 -8.61
N ILE A 122 -0.90 -1.56 -7.46
CA ILE A 122 -2.30 -1.14 -7.43
C ILE A 122 -2.56 -0.06 -8.48
N GLY A 123 -3.67 -0.17 -9.17
CA GLY A 123 -4.03 0.77 -10.22
C GLY A 123 -5.54 0.92 -10.37
N ALA A 124 -5.95 2.12 -10.73
CA ALA A 124 -7.34 2.47 -10.99
C ALA A 124 -7.43 3.69 -11.90
N TYR A 125 -8.45 3.73 -12.73
CA TYR A 125 -8.83 4.89 -13.56
C TYR A 125 -7.67 5.50 -14.35
N GLY A 126 -6.80 4.64 -14.90
CA GLY A 126 -5.70 5.04 -15.77
C GLY A 126 -4.42 5.49 -15.04
N ARG A 127 -4.29 5.21 -13.74
CA ARG A 127 -3.07 5.37 -12.94
C ARG A 127 -2.68 4.05 -12.30
N GLU A 128 -1.38 3.85 -12.12
CA GLU A 128 -0.79 2.79 -11.33
C GLU A 128 0.13 3.37 -10.25
N VAL A 129 0.32 2.66 -9.15
CA VAL A 129 1.19 3.14 -8.07
C VAL A 129 2.65 3.23 -8.50
N SER A 130 3.06 2.40 -9.47
CA SER A 130 4.39 2.46 -10.10
C SER A 130 4.71 3.81 -10.72
N ASP A 131 3.70 4.59 -11.15
CA ASP A 131 3.89 5.95 -11.68
C ASP A 131 4.37 6.94 -10.61
N LEU A 132 4.22 6.59 -9.32
CA LEU A 132 4.36 7.48 -8.17
C LEU A 132 5.47 7.03 -7.20
N ILE A 133 5.91 5.76 -7.26
CA ILE A 133 6.95 5.22 -6.39
C ILE A 133 8.34 5.62 -6.92
N GLU A 134 9.19 6.13 -6.04
CA GLU A 134 10.62 6.36 -6.30
C GLU A 134 11.46 5.18 -5.81
N SER A 135 11.19 4.70 -4.57
CA SER A 135 11.87 3.55 -4.00
C SER A 135 11.01 2.81 -2.99
N VAL A 136 11.36 1.56 -2.72
CA VAL A 136 10.69 0.68 -1.75
C VAL A 136 11.73 0.09 -0.81
N ASP A 137 11.61 0.37 0.47
CA ASP A 137 12.46 -0.16 1.51
C ASP A 137 11.89 -1.45 2.10
N CYS A 138 12.68 -2.50 2.03
CA CYS A 138 12.29 -3.84 2.42
C CYS A 138 13.29 -4.47 3.38
N TYR A 139 12.80 -5.42 4.14
CA TYR A 139 13.61 -6.37 4.88
C TYR A 139 13.40 -7.79 4.33
N ASN A 140 14.50 -8.43 3.91
CA ASN A 140 14.49 -9.83 3.54
C ASN A 140 14.66 -10.70 4.81
N TYR A 141 13.55 -11.29 5.27
CA TYR A 141 13.55 -12.04 6.52
C TYR A 141 14.24 -13.43 6.43
N ILE A 142 14.60 -13.88 5.24
CA ILE A 142 15.39 -15.10 5.05
C ILE A 142 16.88 -14.81 5.23
N ASN A 143 17.37 -13.74 4.60
CA ASN A 143 18.79 -13.40 4.54
C ASN A 143 19.24 -12.46 5.67
N ASP A 144 18.29 -11.93 6.48
CA ASP A 144 18.53 -10.93 7.54
C ASP A 144 19.18 -9.64 6.99
N GLU A 145 18.62 -9.09 5.90
CA GLU A 145 19.20 -7.92 5.24
C GLU A 145 18.14 -6.87 4.91
N PHE A 146 18.54 -5.59 4.99
CA PHE A 146 17.75 -4.47 4.51
C PHE A 146 18.12 -4.16 3.06
N ILE A 147 17.11 -3.96 2.22
CA ILE A 147 17.27 -3.71 0.79
C ILE A 147 16.36 -2.55 0.40
N THR A 148 16.90 -1.60 -0.35
CA THR A 148 16.13 -0.55 -1.01
C THR A 148 16.06 -0.84 -2.51
N PHE A 149 14.87 -1.01 -3.06
CA PHE A 149 14.64 -1.17 -4.49
C PHE A 149 14.24 0.18 -5.09
N LYS A 150 14.96 0.64 -6.10
CA LYS A 150 14.50 1.75 -6.93
C LYS A 150 13.31 1.32 -7.78
N ASN A 151 12.51 2.25 -8.25
CA ASN A 151 11.34 1.95 -9.08
C ASN A 151 11.64 0.95 -10.21
N ILE A 152 12.72 1.17 -10.96
CA ILE A 152 13.12 0.32 -12.09
C ILE A 152 13.42 -1.13 -11.66
N ASP A 153 13.90 -1.34 -10.45
CA ASP A 153 14.27 -2.65 -9.91
C ASP A 153 13.06 -3.42 -9.38
N CYS A 154 11.92 -2.72 -9.18
CA CYS A 154 10.68 -3.32 -8.69
C CYS A 154 9.95 -4.19 -9.74
N ASN A 155 10.36 -4.13 -11.02
CA ASN A 155 9.77 -4.88 -12.13
C ASN A 155 8.24 -4.83 -12.15
N PHE A 156 7.69 -3.60 -12.01
CA PHE A 156 6.25 -3.39 -12.03
C PHE A 156 5.65 -3.75 -13.38
N SER A 157 4.53 -4.44 -13.35
CA SER A 157 3.69 -4.74 -14.52
C SER A 157 2.24 -4.86 -14.08
N TYR A 158 1.33 -5.11 -15.01
CA TYR A 158 -0.08 -5.24 -14.69
C TYR A 158 -0.32 -6.28 -13.59
N ARG A 159 -0.80 -5.80 -12.43
CA ARG A 159 -1.08 -6.61 -11.23
C ARG A 159 0.10 -7.45 -10.74
N ASN A 160 1.33 -6.98 -10.93
CA ASN A 160 2.54 -7.71 -10.57
C ASN A 160 3.72 -6.80 -10.19
N SER A 161 4.62 -7.35 -9.36
CA SER A 161 5.93 -6.79 -9.00
C SER A 161 6.86 -7.88 -8.47
N ILE A 162 8.13 -7.55 -8.20
CA ILE A 162 9.07 -8.47 -7.54
C ILE A 162 8.64 -8.86 -6.12
N PHE A 163 7.80 -8.04 -5.48
CA PHE A 163 7.37 -8.27 -4.08
C PHE A 163 6.31 -9.36 -3.96
N LYS A 164 5.65 -9.70 -5.08
CA LYS A 164 4.66 -10.77 -5.11
C LYS A 164 5.35 -12.11 -4.95
N ASN A 165 4.96 -12.88 -3.93
CA ASN A 165 5.54 -14.21 -3.62
C ASN A 165 7.04 -14.20 -3.27
N LYS A 166 7.54 -13.11 -2.66
CA LYS A 166 8.91 -12.97 -2.17
C LYS A 166 8.96 -12.79 -0.66
N ASN A 167 10.16 -12.99 -0.12
CA ASN A 167 10.42 -12.96 1.33
C ASN A 167 10.76 -11.53 1.83
N TYR A 168 10.06 -10.53 1.32
CA TYR A 168 10.28 -9.12 1.63
C TYR A 168 9.16 -8.57 2.50
N ILE A 169 9.53 -7.98 3.66
CA ILE A 169 8.64 -7.18 4.48
C ILE A 169 8.88 -5.71 4.11
N ILE A 170 7.93 -5.09 3.44
CA ILE A 170 7.99 -3.67 3.10
C ILE A 170 7.69 -2.86 4.36
N TYR A 171 8.58 -1.91 4.71
CA TYR A 171 8.40 -1.07 5.89
C TYR A 171 8.31 0.43 5.58
N ASN A 172 8.86 0.87 4.45
CA ASN A 172 8.79 2.25 3.98
C ASN A 172 8.72 2.30 2.46
N ILE A 173 8.07 3.32 1.92
CA ILE A 173 8.04 3.62 0.49
C ILE A 173 8.28 5.12 0.32
N ASP A 174 9.20 5.47 -0.57
CA ASP A 174 9.38 6.84 -1.00
C ASP A 174 8.55 7.09 -2.25
N PHE A 175 7.66 8.07 -2.16
CA PHE A 175 6.82 8.50 -3.28
C PHE A 175 7.29 9.85 -3.80
N THR A 176 7.11 10.09 -5.09
CA THR A 176 7.41 11.38 -5.71
C THR A 176 6.46 12.47 -5.19
N THR A 177 7.00 13.66 -4.97
CA THR A 177 6.20 14.88 -4.75
C THR A 177 6.17 15.76 -6.01
N ASN A 178 6.72 15.28 -7.13
CA ASN A 178 6.57 15.95 -8.41
C ASN A 178 5.12 15.87 -8.86
N SER A 179 4.45 17.01 -8.84
CA SER A 179 3.06 17.14 -9.26
C SER A 179 2.92 17.02 -10.77
N TYR A 180 1.89 16.33 -11.23
CA TYR A 180 1.52 16.37 -12.65
C TYR A 180 0.87 17.69 -13.01
N ASN A 181 1.01 18.13 -14.24
CA ASN A 181 0.41 19.40 -14.71
C ASN A 181 -1.10 19.28 -14.93
N ASN A 182 -1.61 18.07 -15.17
CA ASN A 182 -3.02 17.84 -15.52
C ASN A 182 -3.56 16.58 -14.82
N PHE A 183 -4.86 16.59 -14.53
CA PHE A 183 -5.59 15.44 -14.05
C PHE A 183 -5.74 14.38 -15.16
N ASN A 184 -5.63 13.11 -14.79
CA ASN A 184 -5.94 12.02 -15.72
C ASN A 184 -7.45 11.69 -15.68
N LEU A 185 -8.20 12.35 -16.56
CA LEU A 185 -9.66 12.16 -16.68
C LEU A 185 -10.07 11.30 -17.87
N LYS A 186 -9.09 10.68 -18.58
CA LYS A 186 -9.33 9.95 -19.85
C LYS A 186 -10.02 8.60 -19.68
N TYR A 187 -10.10 8.07 -18.46
CA TYR A 187 -10.74 6.77 -18.22
C TYR A 187 -12.25 6.86 -18.51
N SER A 188 -12.77 5.96 -19.33
CA SER A 188 -14.15 6.05 -19.89
C SER A 188 -15.24 6.22 -18.83
N THR A 189 -15.14 5.52 -17.70
CA THR A 189 -16.13 5.64 -16.60
C THR A 189 -16.08 7.02 -15.94
N VAL A 190 -14.87 7.62 -15.84
CA VAL A 190 -14.70 8.97 -15.29
C VAL A 190 -15.28 9.99 -16.22
N GLN A 191 -15.02 9.88 -17.54
CA GLN A 191 -15.60 10.78 -18.56
C GLN A 191 -17.13 10.74 -18.54
N LYS A 192 -17.73 9.55 -18.56
CA LYS A 192 -19.18 9.38 -18.48
C LYS A 192 -19.78 9.99 -17.22
N PHE A 193 -19.08 9.86 -16.08
CA PHE A 193 -19.53 10.48 -14.83
C PHE A 193 -19.51 12.01 -14.93
N ILE A 194 -18.44 12.59 -15.45
CA ILE A 194 -18.27 14.04 -15.64
C ILE A 194 -19.37 14.58 -16.56
N GLU A 195 -19.56 13.97 -17.72
CA GLU A 195 -20.59 14.36 -18.71
C GLU A 195 -22.02 14.28 -18.11
N SER A 196 -22.35 13.15 -17.48
CA SER A 196 -23.70 12.93 -16.91
C SER A 196 -24.03 13.90 -15.78
N ASN A 197 -23.02 14.38 -15.05
CA ASN A 197 -23.20 15.34 -13.95
C ASN A 197 -22.90 16.78 -14.36
N LYS A 198 -22.60 17.05 -15.64
CA LYS A 198 -22.30 18.38 -16.20
C LYS A 198 -21.23 19.12 -15.40
N ILE A 199 -20.13 18.43 -15.04
CA ILE A 199 -19.05 18.98 -14.23
C ILE A 199 -18.19 19.90 -15.11
N ASP A 200 -17.98 21.15 -14.68
CA ASP A 200 -17.11 22.09 -15.37
C ASP A 200 -15.63 21.77 -15.10
N LEU A 201 -14.91 21.36 -16.15
CA LEU A 201 -13.49 21.00 -16.09
C LEU A 201 -12.56 22.19 -15.86
N ASN A 202 -13.02 23.43 -16.08
CA ASN A 202 -12.20 24.63 -15.88
C ASN A 202 -12.04 24.96 -14.37
N THR A 203 -12.94 24.46 -13.53
CA THR A 203 -12.97 24.75 -12.09
C THR A 203 -12.58 23.55 -11.23
N ILE A 204 -12.36 22.36 -11.84
CA ILE A 204 -12.08 21.11 -11.13
C ILE A 204 -10.70 21.16 -10.46
N ASN A 205 -10.62 20.66 -9.24
CA ASN A 205 -9.37 20.48 -8.50
C ASN A 205 -9.15 19.01 -8.11
N ALA A 206 -7.98 18.69 -7.53
CA ALA A 206 -7.62 17.31 -7.16
C ALA A 206 -8.61 16.68 -6.16
N MET A 207 -9.14 17.48 -5.23
CA MET A 207 -10.15 17.03 -4.28
C MET A 207 -11.46 16.65 -4.98
N ASP A 208 -11.87 17.40 -6.00
CA ASP A 208 -13.08 17.09 -6.77
C ASP A 208 -12.90 15.80 -7.57
N VAL A 209 -11.72 15.60 -8.20
CA VAL A 209 -11.41 14.35 -8.88
C VAL A 209 -11.46 13.19 -7.89
N SER A 210 -10.83 13.30 -6.72
CA SER A 210 -10.89 12.26 -5.66
C SER A 210 -12.32 11.92 -5.27
N LYS A 211 -13.20 12.93 -5.10
CA LYS A 211 -14.64 12.73 -4.79
C LYS A 211 -15.37 12.02 -5.93
N ILE A 212 -15.08 12.37 -7.18
CA ILE A 212 -15.64 11.69 -8.36
C ILE A 212 -15.27 10.22 -8.36
N ILE A 213 -13.97 9.92 -8.20
CA ILE A 213 -13.45 8.55 -8.13
C ILE A 213 -14.13 7.77 -7.00
N THR A 214 -14.22 8.35 -5.81
CA THR A 214 -14.87 7.73 -4.64
C THR A 214 -16.34 7.42 -4.93
N LYS A 215 -17.09 8.33 -5.55
CA LYS A 215 -18.49 8.11 -5.93
C LYS A 215 -18.66 7.03 -7.01
N ILE A 216 -17.74 6.93 -7.95
CA ILE A 216 -17.77 5.87 -8.96
C ILE A 216 -17.51 4.51 -8.28
N ARG A 217 -16.51 4.43 -7.41
CA ARG A 217 -16.15 3.18 -6.69
C ARG A 217 -17.25 2.70 -5.74
N SER A 218 -17.99 3.60 -5.11
CA SER A 218 -19.09 3.21 -4.19
C SER A 218 -20.32 2.60 -4.89
N LYS A 219 -20.37 2.65 -6.24
CA LYS A 219 -21.45 2.07 -7.05
C LYS A 219 -21.07 0.73 -7.69
N THR A 220 -19.81 0.31 -7.54
CA THR A 220 -19.28 -0.97 -8.01
C THR A 220 -19.12 -1.96 -6.86
#